data_3f6c9ce7c8e8f2ada49013758e0b5384
#
_entry.id   3f6c9ce7c8e8f2ada49013758e0b5384
#
_cell.length_a   1.000
_cell.length_b   1.000
_cell.length_c   1.000
_cell.angle_alpha   90.00
_cell.angle_beta   90.00
_cell.angle_gamma   90.00
#
_symmetry.space_group_name_H-M   'P 1'
#
loop_
_entity.id
_entity.type
_entity.pdbx_description
1 polymer ?
#
loop_
_entity_poly.entity_id
_entity_poly.type
_entity_poly.pdbx_seq_one_letter_code
_entity_poly.pdbx_strand_id
1 'polypeptide(L)'
;MSNQDKIKSALEKIDDGLAAISTNEDWLKYLQFQSLFYNYSFGNAILIYSQSGGQATYVKGYKSWNKLGRYVKKGAKGLAILAPCFRKVEQFKEPDNKNEYHDEQGEKEVKRVISGFRVTYVFDIADTDGSDEYIPVLVKGLAGNSEEEKNIYDNLYRVLSEKFVIQDVTGTASKGSYNLETKVISVRSDLEYLQRIKTLLHETAHAYDFAMNPDDDIPRNRRELIAESVAFVVSMRLGLDTSSYST
;
A
#
# COMPACT_ATOMS: atom_id res chain seq x y z
N MET A 1 24.29 17.48 13.08
CA MET A 1 23.20 16.52 13.34
C MET A 1 23.64 15.12 12.95
N SER A 2 23.69 14.18 13.87
CA SER A 2 24.02 12.77 13.57
C SER A 2 22.90 12.11 12.75
N ASN A 3 23.18 10.94 12.16
CA ASN A 3 22.13 10.17 11.46
C ASN A 3 21.01 9.74 12.44
N GLN A 4 21.37 9.44 13.68
CA GLN A 4 20.41 9.08 14.73
C GLN A 4 19.47 10.26 15.06
N ASP A 5 20.00 11.48 15.20
CA ASP A 5 19.19 12.67 15.46
C ASP A 5 18.20 12.93 14.32
N LYS A 6 18.65 12.73 13.05
CA LYS A 6 17.77 12.88 11.88
C LYS A 6 16.66 11.85 11.86
N ILE A 7 16.96 10.59 12.21
CA ILE A 7 15.96 9.53 12.29
C ILE A 7 14.95 9.85 13.39
N LYS A 8 15.43 10.25 14.59
CA LYS A 8 14.55 10.63 15.70
C LYS A 8 13.60 11.76 15.29
N SER A 9 14.14 12.82 14.67
CA SER A 9 13.31 13.92 14.15
C SER A 9 12.31 13.48 13.07
N ALA A 10 12.64 12.47 12.25
CA ALA A 10 11.69 11.92 11.29
C ALA A 10 10.57 11.12 11.96
N LEU A 11 10.88 10.34 13.02
CA LEU A 11 9.88 9.61 13.80
C LEU A 11 8.92 10.57 14.52
N GLU A 12 9.46 11.61 15.17
CA GLU A 12 8.65 12.67 15.79
C GLU A 12 7.68 13.32 14.79
N LYS A 13 8.13 13.57 13.54
CA LYS A 13 7.26 14.10 12.48
C LYS A 13 6.18 13.11 12.02
N ILE A 14 6.43 11.80 12.10
CA ILE A 14 5.39 10.79 11.83
C ILE A 14 4.31 10.88 12.90
N ASP A 15 4.71 10.94 14.17
CA ASP A 15 3.77 11.05 15.29
C ASP A 15 2.95 12.35 15.22
N ASP A 16 3.61 13.49 14.95
CA ASP A 16 2.94 14.78 14.75
C ASP A 16 1.98 14.73 13.55
N GLY A 17 2.41 14.13 12.45
CA GLY A 17 1.59 13.97 11.24
C GLY A 17 0.36 13.11 11.47
N LEU A 18 0.48 12.03 12.26
CA LEU A 18 -0.65 11.20 12.67
C LEU A 18 -1.60 11.94 13.60
N ALA A 19 -1.07 12.69 14.57
CA ALA A 19 -1.86 13.49 15.50
C ALA A 19 -2.66 14.61 14.80
N ALA A 20 -2.15 15.12 13.68
CA ALA A 20 -2.83 16.13 12.87
C ALA A 20 -4.05 15.57 12.09
N ILE A 21 -4.11 14.25 11.88
CA ILE A 21 -5.25 13.57 11.25
C ILE A 21 -6.27 13.25 12.35
N SER A 22 -7.09 14.24 12.72
CA SER A 22 -7.96 14.14 13.90
C SER A 22 -9.44 13.94 13.59
N THR A 23 -9.87 14.21 12.35
CA THR A 23 -11.25 14.07 11.89
C THR A 23 -11.40 13.00 10.81
N ASN A 24 -12.63 12.55 10.58
CA ASN A 24 -12.94 11.65 9.46
C ASN A 24 -12.58 12.28 8.11
N GLU A 25 -12.77 13.59 7.96
CA GLU A 25 -12.43 14.31 6.74
C GLU A 25 -10.91 14.33 6.50
N ASP A 26 -10.11 14.56 7.55
CA ASP A 26 -8.64 14.51 7.46
C ASP A 26 -8.17 13.09 7.10
N TRP A 27 -8.83 12.08 7.69
CA TRP A 27 -8.52 10.68 7.39
C TRP A 27 -8.81 10.34 5.92
N LEU A 28 -9.95 10.75 5.38
CA LEU A 28 -10.28 10.54 3.97
C LEU A 28 -9.30 11.25 3.04
N LYS A 29 -8.92 12.50 3.34
CA LYS A 29 -7.89 13.23 2.58
C LYS A 29 -6.55 12.50 2.59
N TYR A 30 -6.16 11.98 3.76
CA TYR A 30 -4.95 11.18 3.86
C TYR A 30 -5.05 9.87 3.06
N LEU A 31 -6.16 9.15 3.11
CA LEU A 31 -6.34 7.92 2.32
C LEU A 31 -6.30 8.19 0.81
N GLN A 32 -6.89 9.29 0.33
CA GLN A 32 -6.75 9.73 -1.06
C GLN A 32 -5.28 9.99 -1.42
N PHE A 33 -4.56 10.69 -0.55
CA PHE A 33 -3.12 10.90 -0.72
C PHE A 33 -2.36 9.57 -0.72
N GLN A 34 -2.62 8.67 0.22
CA GLN A 34 -1.97 7.36 0.33
C GLN A 34 -2.12 6.53 -0.95
N SER A 35 -3.25 6.65 -1.66
CA SER A 35 -3.48 5.93 -2.92
C SER A 35 -2.50 6.32 -4.03
N LEU A 36 -1.97 7.54 -4.00
CA LEU A 36 -0.92 8.01 -4.92
C LEU A 36 0.46 7.47 -4.53
N PHE A 37 0.67 7.20 -3.24
CA PHE A 37 1.97 6.83 -2.64
C PHE A 37 2.04 5.35 -2.21
N TYR A 38 1.32 4.46 -2.90
CA TYR A 38 1.25 3.01 -2.59
C TYR A 38 2.62 2.30 -2.57
N ASN A 39 3.64 2.87 -3.22
CA ASN A 39 5.02 2.36 -3.22
C ASN A 39 5.84 2.76 -1.99
N TYR A 40 5.28 3.62 -1.13
CA TYR A 40 5.92 4.08 0.09
C TYR A 40 5.33 3.35 1.28
N SER A 41 6.16 3.11 2.30
CA SER A 41 5.65 2.63 3.59
C SER A 41 4.72 3.67 4.20
N PHE A 42 3.79 3.23 5.06
CA PHE A 42 2.87 4.11 5.76
C PHE A 42 3.57 5.30 6.43
N GLY A 43 4.65 5.06 7.19
CA GLY A 43 5.41 6.14 7.84
C GLY A 43 6.04 7.13 6.84
N ASN A 44 6.51 6.66 5.67
CA ASN A 44 7.02 7.55 4.63
C ASN A 44 5.91 8.33 3.94
N ALA A 45 4.73 7.75 3.75
CA ALA A 45 3.58 8.47 3.20
C ALA A 45 3.12 9.59 4.15
N ILE A 46 3.08 9.33 5.47
CA ILE A 46 2.83 10.37 6.50
C ILE A 46 3.90 11.47 6.44
N LEU A 47 5.18 11.12 6.34
CA LEU A 47 6.27 12.10 6.20
C LEU A 47 6.10 12.98 4.98
N ILE A 48 5.77 12.41 3.84
CA ILE A 48 5.53 13.16 2.60
C ILE A 48 4.29 14.04 2.74
N TYR A 49 3.18 13.48 3.27
CA TYR A 49 1.92 14.18 3.48
C TYR A 49 2.09 15.43 4.36
N SER A 50 2.67 15.26 5.54
CA SER A 50 2.84 16.36 6.51
C SER A 50 3.81 17.44 6.00
N GLN A 51 4.91 17.06 5.33
CA GLN A 51 5.89 18.02 4.81
C GLN A 51 5.41 18.77 3.57
N SER A 52 4.54 18.16 2.75
CA SER A 52 3.97 18.78 1.55
C SER A 52 2.62 19.46 1.81
N GLY A 53 2.06 19.36 3.03
CA GLY A 53 0.69 19.77 3.29
C GLY A 53 -0.34 19.03 2.45
N GLY A 54 -0.07 17.76 2.11
CA GLY A 54 -0.93 16.93 1.27
C GLY A 54 -0.90 17.27 -0.22
N GLN A 55 0.00 18.16 -0.67
CA GLN A 55 0.01 18.65 -2.07
C GLN A 55 0.90 17.82 -3.01
N ALA A 56 1.80 17.00 -2.47
CA ALA A 56 2.66 16.17 -3.32
C ALA A 56 1.81 15.16 -4.11
N THR A 57 2.18 14.92 -5.36
CA THR A 57 1.46 14.01 -6.26
C THR A 57 2.32 12.85 -6.75
N TYR A 58 3.58 13.10 -7.05
CA TYR A 58 4.51 12.08 -7.51
C TYR A 58 5.94 12.43 -7.13
N VAL A 59 6.54 11.67 -6.21
CA VAL A 59 7.87 11.98 -5.70
C VAL A 59 8.90 10.92 -6.07
N LYS A 60 10.14 11.38 -6.33
CA LYS A 60 11.30 10.52 -6.54
C LYS A 60 12.58 11.17 -5.98
N GLY A 61 13.57 10.33 -5.73
CA GLY A 61 14.91 10.80 -5.40
C GLY A 61 15.57 11.52 -6.58
N TYR A 62 16.49 12.45 -6.30
CA TYR A 62 17.21 13.27 -7.29
C TYR A 62 17.73 12.47 -8.49
N LYS A 63 18.48 11.37 -8.23
CA LYS A 63 19.03 10.53 -9.30
C LYS A 63 17.95 9.82 -10.13
N SER A 64 16.82 9.51 -9.54
CA SER A 64 15.70 8.87 -10.24
C SER A 64 14.99 9.84 -11.17
N TRP A 65 14.87 11.11 -10.79
CA TRP A 65 14.36 12.16 -11.66
C TRP A 65 15.27 12.33 -12.90
N ASN A 66 16.58 12.40 -12.70
CA ASN A 66 17.53 12.52 -13.82
C ASN A 66 17.42 11.36 -14.82
N LYS A 67 17.17 10.13 -14.34
CA LYS A 67 16.96 8.96 -15.22
C LYS A 67 15.66 9.06 -16.05
N LEU A 68 14.69 9.82 -15.58
CA LEU A 68 13.42 10.08 -16.28
C LEU A 68 13.50 11.35 -17.17
N GLY A 69 14.71 11.93 -17.35
CA GLY A 69 14.86 13.14 -18.14
C GLY A 69 14.31 14.40 -17.47
N ARG A 70 14.11 14.36 -16.13
CA ARG A 70 13.66 15.51 -15.36
C ARG A 70 14.72 15.94 -14.35
N TYR A 71 14.78 17.23 -14.09
CA TYR A 71 15.79 17.84 -13.24
C TYR A 71 15.14 18.63 -12.11
N VAL A 72 15.59 18.39 -10.89
CA VAL A 72 15.11 19.12 -9.72
C VAL A 72 15.50 20.58 -9.83
N LYS A 73 14.54 21.49 -9.68
CA LYS A 73 14.72 22.92 -9.74
C LYS A 73 15.71 23.41 -8.69
N LYS A 74 16.50 24.42 -9.04
CA LYS A 74 17.43 25.05 -8.10
C LYS A 74 16.65 25.67 -6.93
N GLY A 75 17.01 25.28 -5.71
CA GLY A 75 16.35 25.77 -4.49
C GLY A 75 15.13 24.95 -4.04
N ALA A 76 14.72 23.91 -4.78
CA ALA A 76 13.66 23.00 -4.36
C ALA A 76 14.00 22.35 -3.01
N LYS A 77 12.99 22.25 -2.14
CA LYS A 77 13.13 21.63 -0.82
C LYS A 77 12.75 20.15 -0.90
N GLY A 78 13.72 19.27 -0.65
CA GLY A 78 13.45 17.85 -0.61
C GLY A 78 12.61 17.45 0.60
N LEU A 79 11.66 16.53 0.38
CA LEU A 79 10.86 15.91 1.42
C LEU A 79 11.67 14.76 2.03
N ALA A 80 11.86 14.80 3.36
CA ALA A 80 12.64 13.80 4.09
C ALA A 80 11.84 12.50 4.24
N ILE A 81 12.48 11.37 3.93
CA ILE A 81 11.93 10.03 4.12
C ILE A 81 12.95 9.11 4.79
N LEU A 82 12.50 7.99 5.34
CA LEU A 82 13.32 6.93 5.89
C LEU A 82 13.60 5.86 4.83
N ALA A 83 14.85 5.74 4.40
CA ALA A 83 15.28 4.69 3.47
C ALA A 83 15.99 3.56 4.21
N PRO A 84 15.69 2.28 3.92
CA PRO A 84 16.38 1.16 4.53
C PRO A 84 17.84 1.08 4.08
N CYS A 85 18.72 0.74 5.01
CA CYS A 85 20.09 0.34 4.75
C CYS A 85 20.16 -1.19 4.75
N PHE A 86 20.88 -1.76 3.78
CA PHE A 86 21.02 -3.20 3.66
C PHE A 86 22.46 -3.62 3.92
N ARG A 87 22.61 -4.78 4.55
CA ARG A 87 23.87 -5.50 4.62
C ARG A 87 23.72 -6.89 3.99
N LYS A 88 24.79 -7.41 3.45
CA LYS A 88 24.86 -8.79 3.01
C LYS A 88 25.16 -9.69 4.21
N VAL A 89 24.42 -10.77 4.34
CA VAL A 89 24.64 -11.81 5.34
C VAL A 89 24.74 -13.13 4.62
N GLU A 90 25.83 -13.88 4.87
CA GLU A 90 25.94 -15.25 4.40
C GLU A 90 25.10 -16.16 5.31
N GLN A 91 24.21 -16.93 4.74
CA GLN A 91 23.44 -17.97 5.40
C GLN A 91 23.65 -19.27 4.67
N PHE A 92 23.67 -20.38 5.40
CA PHE A 92 23.60 -21.70 4.76
C PHE A 92 22.19 -21.89 4.20
N LYS A 93 22.09 -22.42 2.98
CA LYS A 93 20.80 -22.83 2.42
C LYS A 93 20.15 -23.84 3.35
N GLU A 94 18.90 -23.59 3.75
CA GLU A 94 18.09 -24.64 4.37
C GLU A 94 17.82 -25.72 3.31
N PRO A 95 18.03 -27.01 3.62
CA PRO A 95 17.77 -28.08 2.66
C PRO A 95 16.29 -28.15 2.31
N ASP A 96 15.99 -28.22 1.03
CA ASP A 96 14.61 -28.35 0.49
C ASP A 96 13.88 -29.62 0.97
N ASN A 97 14.63 -30.61 1.50
CA ASN A 97 14.10 -31.86 2.06
C ASN A 97 14.75 -32.21 3.41
N LYS A 98 13.92 -32.43 4.42
CA LYS A 98 14.33 -32.83 5.78
C LYS A 98 15.08 -34.20 5.87
N ASN A 99 15.36 -34.87 4.75
CA ASN A 99 15.95 -36.20 4.69
C ASN A 99 17.33 -36.26 4.01
N GLU A 100 17.95 -35.13 3.67
CA GLU A 100 19.31 -35.14 3.14
C GLU A 100 20.33 -34.98 4.27
N TYR A 101 21.25 -35.95 4.35
CA TYR A 101 22.40 -35.90 5.26
C TYR A 101 23.26 -34.68 4.94
N HIS A 102 23.54 -33.87 5.94
CA HIS A 102 24.42 -32.71 5.83
C HIS A 102 25.85 -33.17 5.50
N ASP A 103 26.29 -32.78 4.31
CA ASP A 103 27.73 -32.65 4.08
C ASP A 103 28.15 -31.29 4.69
N GLU A 104 29.23 -31.25 5.45
CA GLU A 104 29.72 -30.06 6.20
C GLU A 104 30.10 -28.85 5.29
N GLN A 105 29.87 -28.96 3.98
CA GLN A 105 30.11 -27.93 2.95
C GLN A 105 28.85 -27.39 2.31
N GLY A 106 27.75 -27.18 3.08
CA GLY A 106 26.50 -26.63 2.58
C GLY A 106 26.70 -25.31 1.77
N GLU A 107 26.03 -25.20 0.63
CA GLU A 107 26.05 -24.00 -0.22
C GLU A 107 25.66 -22.76 0.57
N LYS A 108 26.54 -21.76 0.56
CA LYS A 108 26.26 -20.48 1.20
C LYS A 108 25.46 -19.58 0.27
N GLU A 109 24.34 -19.10 0.75
CA GLU A 109 23.52 -18.09 0.07
C GLU A 109 23.78 -16.71 0.70
N VAL A 110 23.93 -15.67 -0.14
CA VAL A 110 24.09 -14.29 0.31
C VAL A 110 22.73 -13.60 0.30
N LYS A 111 22.14 -13.42 1.48
CA LYS A 111 20.90 -12.67 1.65
C LYS A 111 21.16 -11.20 2.00
N ARG A 112 20.28 -10.33 1.49
CA ARG A 112 20.27 -8.91 1.87
C ARG A 112 19.29 -8.74 3.03
N VAL A 113 19.78 -8.29 4.17
CA VAL A 113 18.95 -8.00 5.35
C VAL A 113 19.00 -6.51 5.67
N ILE A 114 17.91 -5.97 6.20
CA ILE A 114 17.85 -4.59 6.66
C ILE A 114 18.75 -4.46 7.89
N SER A 115 19.72 -3.54 7.84
CA SER A 115 20.65 -3.26 8.93
C SER A 115 20.35 -1.96 9.67
N GLY A 116 19.35 -1.21 9.24
CA GLY A 116 18.92 0.06 9.82
C GLY A 116 18.29 0.97 8.78
N PHE A 117 18.11 2.23 9.15
CA PHE A 117 17.54 3.25 8.29
C PHE A 117 18.43 4.48 8.22
N ARG A 118 18.24 5.28 7.19
CA ARG A 118 18.82 6.59 7.02
C ARG A 118 17.81 7.57 6.47
N VAL A 119 17.92 8.84 6.83
CA VAL A 119 17.14 9.90 6.18
C VAL A 119 17.69 10.16 4.79
N THR A 120 16.81 10.19 3.81
CA THR A 120 17.08 10.63 2.45
C THR A 120 15.99 11.58 1.98
N TYR A 121 16.17 12.19 0.80
CA TYR A 121 15.24 13.20 0.30
C TYR A 121 14.66 12.78 -1.05
N VAL A 122 13.38 13.03 -1.19
CA VAL A 122 12.64 12.94 -2.44
C VAL A 122 12.10 14.31 -2.82
N PHE A 123 11.79 14.51 -4.09
CA PHE A 123 11.29 15.78 -4.63
C PHE A 123 9.99 15.50 -5.37
N ASP A 124 9.00 16.37 -5.21
CA ASP A 124 7.77 16.28 -5.97
C ASP A 124 7.98 16.65 -7.44
N ILE A 125 7.14 16.12 -8.33
CA ILE A 125 7.18 16.45 -9.76
C ILE A 125 7.03 17.96 -10.01
N ALA A 126 6.24 18.65 -9.20
CA ALA A 126 6.06 20.11 -9.28
C ALA A 126 7.38 20.88 -9.06
N ASP A 127 8.33 20.28 -8.34
CA ASP A 127 9.66 20.81 -8.08
C ASP A 127 10.69 20.41 -9.13
N THR A 128 10.26 19.87 -10.28
CA THR A 128 11.14 19.43 -11.35
C THR A 128 10.76 20.03 -12.69
N ASP A 129 11.75 20.16 -13.60
CA ASP A 129 11.58 20.52 -15.00
C ASP A 129 12.06 19.40 -15.91
N GLY A 130 11.47 19.25 -17.09
CA GLY A 130 11.86 18.25 -18.09
C GLY A 130 10.67 17.61 -18.80
N SER A 131 10.91 16.48 -19.50
CA SER A 131 9.88 15.76 -20.23
C SER A 131 8.91 15.02 -19.30
N ASP A 132 7.63 14.97 -19.68
CA ASP A 132 6.61 14.16 -19.02
C ASP A 132 6.44 12.76 -19.65
N GLU A 133 7.22 12.43 -20.68
CA GLU A 133 7.11 11.20 -21.46
C GLU A 133 7.12 9.92 -20.61
N TYR A 134 7.92 9.91 -19.53
CA TYR A 134 8.08 8.76 -18.64
C TYR A 134 7.34 8.93 -17.30
N ILE A 135 6.46 9.93 -17.20
CA ILE A 135 5.66 10.11 -15.99
C ILE A 135 4.42 9.22 -16.11
N PRO A 136 4.16 8.36 -15.12
CA PRO A 136 2.91 7.60 -15.11
C PRO A 136 1.73 8.55 -15.12
N VAL A 137 0.78 8.30 -16.01
CA VAL A 137 -0.51 9.01 -15.96
C VAL A 137 -1.16 8.59 -14.63
N LEU A 138 -1.34 9.56 -13.75
CA LEU A 138 -2.14 9.34 -12.55
C LEU A 138 -3.54 9.00 -13.03
N VAL A 139 -4.06 7.84 -12.64
CA VAL A 139 -5.38 7.38 -13.07
C VAL A 139 -6.38 8.42 -12.58
N LYS A 140 -6.90 9.24 -13.50
CA LYS A 140 -8.06 10.09 -13.22
C LYS A 140 -9.25 9.17 -13.12
N GLY A 141 -10.09 9.37 -12.12
CA GLY A 141 -11.24 8.52 -11.84
C GLY A 141 -11.97 8.09 -13.11
N LEU A 142 -12.12 6.79 -13.28
CA LEU A 142 -12.94 6.22 -14.33
C LEU A 142 -14.37 6.65 -14.02
N ALA A 143 -14.99 7.41 -14.91
CA ALA A 143 -16.42 7.64 -14.85
C ALA A 143 -17.09 6.30 -15.16
N GLY A 144 -17.80 5.74 -14.18
CA GLY A 144 -18.34 4.38 -14.19
C GLY A 144 -18.90 3.95 -15.53
N ASN A 145 -18.17 3.05 -16.17
CA ASN A 145 -18.63 2.29 -17.32
C ASN A 145 -18.74 0.84 -16.86
N SER A 146 -19.92 0.27 -16.90
CA SER A 146 -20.19 -1.08 -16.39
C SER A 146 -19.29 -2.18 -16.99
N GLU A 147 -18.85 -2.02 -18.23
CA GLU A 147 -17.95 -2.97 -18.89
C GLU A 147 -16.51 -2.85 -18.35
N GLU A 148 -16.06 -1.65 -18.08
CA GLU A 148 -14.73 -1.40 -17.52
C GLU A 148 -14.64 -1.86 -16.07
N GLU A 149 -15.67 -1.60 -15.28
CA GLU A 149 -15.79 -2.09 -13.91
C GLU A 149 -15.83 -3.64 -13.88
N LYS A 150 -16.55 -4.26 -14.80
CA LYS A 150 -16.56 -5.71 -14.96
C LYS A 150 -15.16 -6.25 -15.23
N ASN A 151 -14.42 -5.66 -16.16
CA ASN A 151 -13.06 -6.07 -16.50
C ASN A 151 -12.12 -5.94 -15.29
N ILE A 152 -12.27 -4.88 -14.47
CA ILE A 152 -11.51 -4.69 -13.23
C ILE A 152 -11.87 -5.79 -12.23
N TYR A 153 -13.18 -6.08 -12.04
CA TYR A 153 -13.63 -7.12 -11.14
C TYR A 153 -13.07 -8.49 -11.54
N ASP A 154 -13.20 -8.86 -12.82
CA ASP A 154 -12.75 -10.16 -13.33
C ASP A 154 -11.21 -10.32 -13.16
N ASN A 155 -10.44 -9.26 -13.39
CA ASN A 155 -9.00 -9.27 -13.15
C ASN A 155 -8.65 -9.40 -11.66
N LEU A 156 -9.32 -8.65 -10.79
CA LEU A 156 -9.12 -8.76 -9.33
C LEU A 156 -9.48 -10.17 -8.85
N TYR A 157 -10.64 -10.68 -9.28
CA TYR A 157 -11.08 -12.03 -8.94
C TYR A 157 -10.03 -13.07 -9.34
N ARG A 158 -9.54 -13.02 -10.57
CA ARG A 158 -8.51 -13.93 -11.08
C ARG A 158 -7.22 -13.86 -10.25
N VAL A 159 -6.69 -12.66 -10.01
CA VAL A 159 -5.43 -12.49 -9.27
C VAL A 159 -5.58 -12.92 -7.80
N LEU A 160 -6.69 -12.57 -7.16
CA LEU A 160 -6.92 -12.92 -5.75
C LEU A 160 -7.24 -14.42 -5.58
N SER A 161 -7.84 -15.06 -6.59
CA SER A 161 -8.11 -16.51 -6.58
C SER A 161 -6.85 -17.38 -6.61
N GLU A 162 -5.69 -16.82 -6.95
CA GLU A 162 -4.40 -17.51 -6.81
C GLU A 162 -4.03 -17.75 -5.32
N LYS A 163 -4.60 -16.95 -4.42
CA LYS A 163 -4.26 -16.98 -2.98
C LYS A 163 -5.44 -17.31 -2.08
N PHE A 164 -6.64 -16.96 -2.47
CA PHE A 164 -7.86 -17.11 -1.66
C PHE A 164 -8.91 -17.92 -2.41
N VAL A 165 -9.71 -18.66 -1.66
CA VAL A 165 -10.93 -19.27 -2.22
C VAL A 165 -12.01 -18.20 -2.24
N ILE A 166 -12.48 -17.83 -3.43
CA ILE A 166 -13.50 -16.80 -3.64
C ILE A 166 -14.72 -17.47 -4.29
N GLN A 167 -15.91 -17.12 -3.84
CA GLN A 167 -17.16 -17.61 -4.39
C GLN A 167 -18.19 -16.48 -4.53
N ASP A 168 -18.98 -16.59 -5.59
CA ASP A 168 -20.17 -15.77 -5.77
C ASP A 168 -21.35 -16.40 -5.03
N VAL A 169 -22.14 -15.57 -4.33
CA VAL A 169 -23.34 -16.02 -3.57
C VAL A 169 -24.54 -15.16 -3.96
N THR A 170 -25.73 -15.69 -3.72
CA THR A 170 -27.02 -15.01 -3.92
C THR A 170 -27.90 -15.13 -2.70
N GLY A 171 -28.83 -14.19 -2.51
CA GLY A 171 -29.86 -14.29 -1.46
C GLY A 171 -29.36 -14.08 -0.03
N THR A 172 -28.13 -13.58 0.17
CA THR A 172 -27.61 -13.26 1.50
C THR A 172 -27.95 -11.82 1.91
N ALA A 173 -28.10 -11.58 3.22
CA ALA A 173 -28.37 -10.23 3.75
C ALA A 173 -27.13 -9.33 3.65
N SER A 174 -25.92 -9.88 3.80
CA SER A 174 -24.65 -9.15 3.66
C SER A 174 -24.24 -9.05 2.19
N LYS A 175 -23.49 -8.00 1.84
CA LYS A 175 -22.90 -7.82 0.51
C LYS A 175 -21.78 -8.81 0.25
N GLY A 176 -21.03 -9.21 1.29
CA GLY A 176 -19.98 -10.20 1.29
C GLY A 176 -19.66 -10.68 2.69
N SER A 177 -18.75 -11.61 2.79
CA SER A 177 -18.19 -12.10 4.06
C SER A 177 -16.89 -12.86 3.85
N TYR A 178 -15.99 -12.77 4.82
CA TYR A 178 -14.85 -13.66 4.97
C TYR A 178 -15.11 -14.65 6.11
N ASN A 179 -15.06 -15.94 5.82
CA ASN A 179 -15.24 -16.99 6.84
C ASN A 179 -13.87 -17.41 7.39
N LEU A 180 -13.67 -17.22 8.70
CA LEU A 180 -12.40 -17.52 9.39
C LEU A 180 -12.06 -19.01 9.44
N GLU A 181 -13.06 -19.89 9.49
CA GLU A 181 -12.85 -21.34 9.59
C GLU A 181 -12.51 -21.94 8.22
N THR A 182 -13.35 -21.61 7.22
CA THR A 182 -13.20 -22.17 5.86
C THR A 182 -12.21 -21.39 5.00
N LYS A 183 -11.81 -20.16 5.42
CA LYS A 183 -10.94 -19.23 4.66
C LYS A 183 -11.53 -18.83 3.30
N VAL A 184 -12.85 -18.84 3.18
CA VAL A 184 -13.58 -18.51 1.96
C VAL A 184 -14.05 -17.05 2.01
N ILE A 185 -13.81 -16.33 0.92
CA ILE A 185 -14.37 -15.01 0.64
C ILE A 185 -15.64 -15.21 -0.19
N SER A 186 -16.77 -14.67 0.28
CA SER A 186 -18.03 -14.69 -0.45
C SER A 186 -18.42 -13.28 -0.89
N VAL A 187 -18.85 -13.11 -2.14
CA VAL A 187 -19.31 -11.83 -2.69
C VAL A 187 -20.66 -12.02 -3.36
N ARG A 188 -21.60 -11.13 -3.10
CA ARG A 188 -22.92 -11.18 -3.75
C ARG A 188 -22.82 -10.88 -5.24
N SER A 189 -23.35 -11.76 -6.08
CA SER A 189 -23.29 -11.66 -7.55
C SER A 189 -24.33 -10.71 -8.15
N ASP A 190 -25.39 -10.39 -7.39
CA ASP A 190 -26.49 -9.50 -7.81
C ASP A 190 -26.20 -8.00 -7.57
N LEU A 191 -25.03 -7.67 -7.05
CA LEU A 191 -24.58 -6.29 -6.87
C LEU A 191 -23.99 -5.74 -8.19
N GLU A 192 -24.04 -4.42 -8.34
CA GLU A 192 -23.30 -3.70 -9.39
C GLU A 192 -21.78 -3.91 -9.25
N TYR A 193 -21.05 -3.92 -10.35
CA TYR A 193 -19.62 -4.26 -10.35
C TYR A 193 -18.79 -3.37 -9.44
N LEU A 194 -19.03 -2.07 -9.38
CA LEU A 194 -18.33 -1.17 -8.46
C LEU A 194 -18.50 -1.60 -7.00
N GLN A 195 -19.72 -2.02 -6.64
CA GLN A 195 -20.01 -2.50 -5.29
C GLN A 195 -19.41 -3.88 -5.03
N ARG A 196 -19.39 -4.78 -6.05
CA ARG A 196 -18.69 -6.08 -5.97
C ARG A 196 -17.19 -5.90 -5.79
N ILE A 197 -16.57 -4.96 -6.50
CA ILE A 197 -15.14 -4.63 -6.37
C ILE A 197 -14.84 -4.17 -4.94
N LYS A 198 -15.60 -3.19 -4.43
CA LYS A 198 -15.41 -2.70 -3.06
C LYS A 198 -15.55 -3.83 -2.04
N THR A 199 -16.60 -4.65 -2.18
CA THR A 199 -16.86 -5.78 -1.28
C THR A 199 -15.72 -6.80 -1.33
N LEU A 200 -15.28 -7.20 -2.53
CA LEU A 200 -14.16 -8.13 -2.69
C LEU A 200 -12.87 -7.62 -2.04
N LEU A 201 -12.55 -6.34 -2.22
CA LEU A 201 -11.38 -5.73 -1.60
C LEU A 201 -11.50 -5.66 -0.07
N HIS A 202 -12.68 -5.35 0.45
CA HIS A 202 -12.98 -5.30 1.88
C HIS A 202 -12.80 -6.69 2.55
N GLU A 203 -13.41 -7.73 1.98
CA GLU A 203 -13.29 -9.10 2.50
C GLU A 203 -11.87 -9.65 2.35
N THR A 204 -11.17 -9.26 1.27
CA THR A 204 -9.75 -9.59 1.09
C THR A 204 -8.88 -8.93 2.15
N ALA A 205 -9.17 -7.68 2.54
CA ALA A 205 -8.45 -7.00 3.61
C ALA A 205 -8.63 -7.73 4.95
N HIS A 206 -9.85 -8.20 5.27
CA HIS A 206 -10.08 -9.05 6.43
C HIS A 206 -9.26 -10.34 6.36
N ALA A 207 -9.23 -11.01 5.20
CA ALA A 207 -8.47 -12.25 5.03
C ALA A 207 -6.97 -12.04 5.26
N TYR A 208 -6.40 -10.93 4.79
CA TYR A 208 -5.01 -10.57 5.04
C TYR A 208 -4.76 -10.20 6.51
N ASP A 209 -5.64 -9.39 7.12
CA ASP A 209 -5.48 -8.96 8.51
C ASP A 209 -5.46 -10.16 9.45
N PHE A 210 -6.40 -11.09 9.31
CA PHE A 210 -6.42 -12.33 10.10
C PHE A 210 -5.22 -13.26 9.81
N ALA A 211 -4.70 -13.29 8.58
CA ALA A 211 -3.54 -14.09 8.26
C ALA A 211 -2.24 -13.51 8.86
N MET A 212 -2.14 -12.19 8.94
CA MET A 212 -0.96 -11.49 9.46
C MET A 212 -0.99 -11.38 10.99
N ASN A 213 -2.17 -11.30 11.59
CA ASN A 213 -2.40 -11.04 13.01
C ASN A 213 -3.40 -12.07 13.59
N PRO A 214 -3.06 -13.39 13.56
CA PRO A 214 -4.00 -14.45 13.95
C PRO A 214 -4.37 -14.40 15.45
N ASP A 215 -3.45 -13.95 16.29
CA ASP A 215 -3.57 -13.95 17.76
C ASP A 215 -3.85 -12.55 18.33
N ASP A 216 -3.98 -11.53 17.49
CA ASP A 216 -4.22 -10.18 17.95
C ASP A 216 -5.68 -9.97 18.38
N ASP A 217 -5.86 -9.56 19.63
CA ASP A 217 -7.17 -9.14 20.17
C ASP A 217 -7.54 -7.73 19.67
N ILE A 218 -7.59 -7.58 18.34
CA ILE A 218 -7.97 -6.32 17.70
C ILE A 218 -9.50 -6.20 17.74
N PRO A 219 -10.05 -5.12 18.33
CA PRO A 219 -11.47 -4.89 18.37
C PRO A 219 -12.10 -4.87 16.97
N ARG A 220 -13.30 -5.42 16.83
CA ARG A 220 -13.99 -5.55 15.53
C ARG A 220 -14.09 -4.21 14.78
N ASN A 221 -14.46 -3.13 15.46
CA ASN A 221 -14.55 -1.80 14.84
C ASN A 221 -13.23 -1.33 14.24
N ARG A 222 -12.09 -1.70 14.84
CA ARG A 222 -10.77 -1.38 14.30
C ARG A 222 -10.45 -2.23 13.06
N ARG A 223 -10.83 -3.51 13.05
CA ARG A 223 -10.69 -4.36 11.85
C ARG A 223 -11.54 -3.87 10.69
N GLU A 224 -12.78 -3.42 10.97
CA GLU A 224 -13.65 -2.79 9.97
C GLU A 224 -13.03 -1.51 9.39
N LEU A 225 -12.48 -0.64 10.25
CA LEU A 225 -11.79 0.58 9.78
C LEU A 225 -10.60 0.26 8.89
N ILE A 226 -9.81 -0.76 9.22
CA ILE A 226 -8.69 -1.23 8.40
C ILE A 226 -9.20 -1.71 7.05
N ALA A 227 -10.22 -2.58 7.03
CA ALA A 227 -10.76 -3.15 5.80
C ALA A 227 -11.38 -2.08 4.88
N GLU A 228 -12.16 -1.15 5.44
CA GLU A 228 -12.71 -0.01 4.69
C GLU A 228 -11.59 0.89 4.11
N SER A 229 -10.55 1.20 4.91
CA SER A 229 -9.41 2.02 4.46
C SER A 229 -8.65 1.36 3.32
N VAL A 230 -8.38 0.04 3.41
CA VAL A 230 -7.70 -0.72 2.36
C VAL A 230 -8.56 -0.75 1.09
N ALA A 231 -9.85 -1.08 1.21
CA ALA A 231 -10.77 -1.11 0.07
C ALA A 231 -10.83 0.25 -0.63
N PHE A 232 -10.90 1.35 0.14
CA PHE A 232 -10.92 2.71 -0.40
C PHE A 232 -9.62 3.03 -1.14
N VAL A 233 -8.45 2.83 -0.52
CA VAL A 233 -7.14 3.15 -1.11
C VAL A 233 -6.90 2.38 -2.40
N VAL A 234 -7.24 1.07 -2.41
CA VAL A 234 -7.06 0.22 -3.60
C VAL A 234 -8.04 0.61 -4.70
N SER A 235 -9.31 0.88 -4.37
CA SER A 235 -10.30 1.36 -5.34
C SER A 235 -9.86 2.68 -5.99
N MET A 236 -9.44 3.66 -5.19
CA MET A 236 -8.91 4.92 -5.70
C MET A 236 -7.69 4.71 -6.62
N ARG A 237 -6.81 3.77 -6.28
CA ARG A 237 -5.66 3.42 -7.13
C ARG A 237 -6.06 2.79 -8.46
N LEU A 238 -7.17 2.06 -8.50
CA LEU A 238 -7.77 1.51 -9.72
C LEU A 238 -8.58 2.55 -10.52
N GLY A 239 -8.65 3.79 -10.03
CA GLY A 239 -9.41 4.87 -10.65
C GLY A 239 -10.90 4.85 -10.33
N LEU A 240 -11.32 4.07 -9.34
CA LEU A 240 -12.71 3.92 -8.92
C LEU A 240 -13.00 4.78 -7.69
N ASP A 241 -13.94 5.69 -7.78
CA ASP A 241 -14.44 6.44 -6.63
C ASP A 241 -15.55 5.64 -5.94
N THR A 242 -15.20 5.06 -4.78
CA THR A 242 -16.15 4.30 -3.95
C THR A 242 -16.65 5.09 -2.75
N SER A 243 -16.40 6.40 -2.67
CA SER A 243 -16.77 7.24 -1.52
C SER A 243 -18.29 7.24 -1.25
N SER A 244 -19.11 7.16 -2.30
CA SER A 244 -20.57 7.10 -2.18
C SER A 244 -21.11 5.79 -1.60
N TYR A 245 -20.30 4.72 -1.51
CA TYR A 245 -20.67 3.40 -1.02
C TYR A 245 -20.11 3.11 0.38
N SER A 246 -19.45 4.09 1.02
CA SER A 246 -18.99 3.98 2.41
C SER A 246 -20.20 4.17 3.34
N THR A 247 -20.54 3.13 4.06
CA THR A 247 -21.56 3.14 5.13
C THR A 247 -20.90 3.20 6.49
#